data_e31ca66a54ba54ef821587a711cb2b1b
#
_entry.id   e31ca66a54ba54ef821587a711cb2b1b
#
_cell.length_a   1.000
_cell.length_b   1.000
_cell.length_c   1.000
_cell.angle_alpha   90.00
_cell.angle_beta   90.00
_cell.angle_gamma   90.00
#
_symmetry.space_group_name_H-M   'P 1'
#
loop_
_entity.id
_entity.type
_entity.pdbx_description
1 polymer ?
#
loop_
_entity_poly.entity_id
_entity_poly.type
_entity_poly.pdbx_seq_one_letter_code
_entity_poly.pdbx_strand_id
1 'polypeptide(L)'
;MTFLTRNFYSSLFLAISDFVSFTLSIYVAKILLSFMLKEFDDYIPAQHVTALVLLHWTLAFCCVGWFSIRLRHYYYRKTFWFELKEILRTLVIFAVIEIAVMAFAEWNFSRYMWILTWLLVLIFVPCARMMTKRVLTVLGIWQRDAIIIGTGKNAHEAYKAIQSEKNLGLNVTGFISSELTDKPGDSIDGIPIIFCDDLWLLTPCDKKTQFIVAVEAHQSDIRNYWLRVFMIHGYRYVSVIPTLRGMPLDSTDMSFIFSHEVMILRVHQNLAKWSSRLLKRAFDIVASLGIIAILSPLLLYISFKVRKDGGPAIYGHERIGKGGRPFKCLKFRSMVINSKEVLEELLANNPEARAEWDETFKLKNDPRITRIGHLLRKTSMDELPQLFNVLKGEMSLVGPRPIINAELERYSDEVDYYLLSKPGMTGLWQVSGRSDVDYETRVYLDAWYVKNWSMWNDIAILFKTVSVVLRKDGAY
;
A
#
# COMPACT_ATOMS: atom_id res chain seq x y z
N MET A 1 -8.91 34.73 -0.96
CA MET A 1 -9.85 33.68 -1.44
C MET A 1 -10.42 32.99 -0.21
N THR A 2 -11.73 33.12 0.06
CA THR A 2 -12.33 32.57 1.28
C THR A 2 -12.28 31.04 1.23
N PHE A 3 -12.11 30.37 2.34
CA PHE A 3 -11.96 28.92 2.43
C PHE A 3 -13.16 28.10 1.92
N LEU A 4 -14.38 28.69 1.90
CA LEU A 4 -15.56 28.09 1.24
C LEU A 4 -15.29 27.82 -0.24
N THR A 5 -14.62 28.75 -0.88
CA THR A 5 -14.21 28.64 -2.27
C THR A 5 -13.16 27.53 -2.46
N ARG A 6 -12.21 27.37 -1.52
CA ARG A 6 -11.08 26.43 -1.63
C ARG A 6 -11.53 24.95 -1.60
N ASN A 7 -12.37 24.56 -0.63
CA ASN A 7 -12.92 23.19 -0.58
C ASN A 7 -13.89 22.90 -1.73
N PHE A 8 -14.69 23.89 -2.11
CA PHE A 8 -15.57 23.76 -3.27
C PHE A 8 -14.74 23.54 -4.55
N TYR A 9 -13.72 24.37 -4.79
CA TYR A 9 -12.87 24.23 -5.97
C TYR A 9 -12.09 22.92 -5.97
N SER A 10 -11.55 22.47 -4.83
CA SER A 10 -10.86 21.18 -4.78
C SER A 10 -11.77 20.01 -5.13
N SER A 11 -13.01 20.02 -4.62
CA SER A 11 -14.04 19.01 -4.92
C SER A 11 -14.48 19.07 -6.38
N LEU A 12 -14.67 20.28 -6.90
CA LEU A 12 -15.08 20.52 -8.28
C LEU A 12 -13.99 20.08 -9.28
N PHE A 13 -12.73 20.47 -9.05
CA PHE A 13 -11.63 20.05 -9.91
C PHE A 13 -11.41 18.55 -9.94
N LEU A 14 -11.57 17.87 -8.80
CA LEU A 14 -11.51 16.41 -8.76
C LEU A 14 -12.67 15.78 -9.54
N ALA A 15 -13.89 16.27 -9.36
CA ALA A 15 -15.06 15.74 -10.08
C ALA A 15 -14.96 15.96 -11.60
N ILE A 16 -14.50 17.14 -12.03
CA ILE A 16 -14.21 17.44 -13.44
C ILE A 16 -13.11 16.53 -13.98
N SER A 17 -12.02 16.34 -13.23
CA SER A 17 -10.91 15.47 -13.62
C SER A 17 -11.37 14.04 -13.82
N ASP A 18 -12.18 13.50 -12.91
CA ASP A 18 -12.73 12.15 -13.02
C ASP A 18 -13.67 12.02 -14.22
N PHE A 19 -14.55 12.99 -14.43
CA PHE A 19 -15.47 13.00 -15.57
C PHE A 19 -14.71 13.07 -16.91
N VAL A 20 -13.77 14.01 -17.03
CA VAL A 20 -13.00 14.21 -18.26
C VAL A 20 -12.12 12.98 -18.55
N SER A 21 -11.43 12.43 -17.55
CA SER A 21 -10.59 11.24 -17.75
C SER A 21 -11.39 10.00 -18.13
N PHE A 22 -12.59 9.85 -17.57
CA PHE A 22 -13.51 8.78 -17.91
C PHE A 22 -14.01 8.94 -19.36
N THR A 23 -14.54 10.10 -19.72
CA THR A 23 -15.09 10.36 -21.07
C THR A 23 -14.01 10.39 -22.15
N LEU A 24 -12.79 10.87 -21.85
CA LEU A 24 -11.68 10.89 -22.80
C LEU A 24 -11.24 9.49 -23.22
N SER A 25 -11.40 8.49 -22.35
CA SER A 25 -10.93 7.12 -22.60
C SER A 25 -11.54 6.48 -23.84
N ILE A 26 -12.81 6.74 -24.14
CA ILE A 26 -13.48 6.16 -25.33
C ILE A 26 -12.92 6.77 -26.64
N TYR A 27 -12.59 8.06 -26.64
CA TYR A 27 -12.00 8.72 -27.82
C TYR A 27 -10.56 8.26 -28.04
N VAL A 28 -9.76 8.14 -26.96
CA VAL A 28 -8.39 7.61 -27.06
C VAL A 28 -8.41 6.17 -27.53
N ALA A 29 -9.34 5.34 -27.02
CA ALA A 29 -9.49 3.96 -27.47
C ALA A 29 -9.82 3.90 -28.97
N LYS A 30 -10.75 4.75 -29.45
CA LYS A 30 -11.09 4.83 -30.88
C LYS A 30 -9.87 5.20 -31.73
N ILE A 31 -9.11 6.24 -31.35
CA ILE A 31 -7.90 6.67 -32.07
C ILE A 31 -6.85 5.55 -32.10
N LEU A 32 -6.60 4.87 -30.98
CA LEU A 32 -5.63 3.79 -30.93
C LEU A 32 -6.02 2.62 -31.81
N LEU A 33 -7.31 2.24 -31.83
CA LEU A 33 -7.79 1.14 -32.65
C LEU A 33 -7.81 1.48 -34.14
N SER A 34 -8.19 2.71 -34.51
CA SER A 34 -8.13 3.13 -35.90
C SER A 34 -6.69 3.16 -36.45
N PHE A 35 -5.71 3.41 -35.58
CA PHE A 35 -4.29 3.34 -35.95
C PHE A 35 -3.77 1.90 -36.06
N MET A 36 -4.27 0.98 -35.22
CA MET A 36 -3.83 -0.42 -35.20
C MET A 36 -4.53 -1.28 -36.24
N LEU A 37 -5.78 -0.99 -36.58
CA LEU A 37 -6.65 -1.78 -37.44
C LEU A 37 -7.14 -0.90 -38.59
N LYS A 38 -6.57 -1.03 -39.78
CA LYS A 38 -6.84 -0.20 -40.98
C LYS A 38 -8.33 -0.14 -41.42
N GLU A 39 -9.17 -1.10 -40.99
CA GLU A 39 -10.59 -1.21 -41.37
C GLU A 39 -11.53 -1.02 -40.17
N PHE A 40 -11.08 -0.39 -39.09
CA PHE A 40 -11.85 -0.36 -37.84
C PHE A 40 -13.16 0.45 -37.94
N ASP A 41 -13.18 1.51 -38.73
CA ASP A 41 -14.36 2.40 -38.87
C ASP A 41 -15.55 1.73 -39.59
N ASP A 42 -15.32 0.65 -40.34
CA ASP A 42 -16.37 -0.10 -41.07
C ASP A 42 -17.15 -1.09 -40.19
N TYR A 43 -16.65 -1.38 -38.98
CA TYR A 43 -17.24 -2.43 -38.10
C TYR A 43 -18.37 -1.95 -37.18
N ILE A 44 -18.57 -0.64 -37.03
CA ILE A 44 -19.61 -0.12 -36.11
C ILE A 44 -20.57 0.79 -36.88
N PRO A 45 -21.88 0.47 -36.98
CA PRO A 45 -22.84 1.38 -37.54
C PRO A 45 -22.83 2.75 -36.90
N ALA A 46 -22.81 3.82 -37.67
CA ALA A 46 -22.68 5.20 -37.19
C ALA A 46 -23.74 5.58 -36.14
N GLN A 47 -24.96 5.06 -36.29
CA GLN A 47 -26.05 5.26 -35.32
C GLN A 47 -25.75 4.65 -33.93
N HIS A 48 -25.05 3.51 -33.87
CA HIS A 48 -24.68 2.89 -32.59
C HIS A 48 -23.49 3.59 -31.93
N VAL A 49 -22.58 4.23 -32.71
CA VAL A 49 -21.45 4.99 -32.15
C VAL A 49 -21.95 6.13 -31.26
N THR A 50 -22.94 6.90 -31.73
CA THR A 50 -23.50 8.01 -30.95
C THR A 50 -24.17 7.51 -29.67
N ALA A 51 -24.94 6.42 -29.74
CA ALA A 51 -25.58 5.82 -28.57
C ALA A 51 -24.56 5.31 -27.55
N LEU A 52 -23.48 4.65 -28.00
CA LEU A 52 -22.38 4.18 -27.15
C LEU A 52 -21.68 5.34 -26.44
N VAL A 53 -21.37 6.42 -27.15
CA VAL A 53 -20.76 7.62 -26.56
C VAL A 53 -21.68 8.25 -25.51
N LEU A 54 -22.97 8.40 -25.83
CA LEU A 54 -23.95 8.94 -24.86
C LEU A 54 -24.10 8.06 -23.62
N LEU A 55 -24.14 6.73 -23.80
CA LEU A 55 -24.16 5.79 -22.68
C LEU A 55 -22.91 5.97 -21.80
N HIS A 56 -21.73 5.99 -22.42
CA HIS A 56 -20.47 6.15 -21.71
C HIS A 56 -20.39 7.47 -20.92
N TRP A 57 -20.86 8.56 -21.49
CA TRP A 57 -20.95 9.85 -20.79
C TRP A 57 -21.95 9.84 -19.63
N THR A 58 -23.11 9.19 -19.83
CA THR A 58 -24.11 9.01 -18.77
C THR A 58 -23.52 8.22 -17.61
N LEU A 59 -22.82 7.13 -17.91
CA LEU A 59 -22.13 6.33 -16.90
C LEU A 59 -21.01 7.12 -16.20
N ALA A 60 -20.26 7.96 -16.93
CA ALA A 60 -19.28 8.86 -16.33
C ALA A 60 -19.93 9.81 -15.31
N PHE A 61 -21.05 10.43 -15.67
CA PHE A 61 -21.81 11.29 -14.76
C PHE A 61 -22.32 10.52 -13.53
N CYS A 62 -22.92 9.35 -13.73
CA CYS A 62 -23.36 8.48 -12.64
C CYS A 62 -22.20 8.04 -11.73
N CYS A 63 -21.03 7.72 -12.31
CA CYS A 63 -19.84 7.34 -11.57
C CYS A 63 -19.32 8.49 -10.69
N VAL A 64 -19.25 9.71 -11.22
CA VAL A 64 -18.88 10.91 -10.45
C VAL A 64 -19.91 11.17 -9.33
N GLY A 65 -21.19 11.02 -9.62
CA GLY A 65 -22.26 11.07 -8.61
C GLY A 65 -22.07 10.05 -7.51
N TRP A 66 -21.74 8.81 -7.86
CA TRP A 66 -21.44 7.73 -6.91
C TRP A 66 -20.23 8.06 -6.01
N PHE A 67 -19.14 8.56 -6.60
CA PHE A 67 -17.97 9.03 -5.86
C PHE A 67 -18.31 10.18 -4.90
N SER A 68 -19.22 11.08 -5.29
CA SER A 68 -19.64 12.20 -4.48
C SER A 68 -20.55 11.78 -3.32
N ILE A 69 -21.65 11.10 -3.63
CA ILE A 69 -22.77 10.84 -2.69
C ILE A 69 -22.47 9.62 -1.82
N ARG A 70 -22.13 8.49 -2.44
CA ARG A 70 -21.98 7.21 -1.73
C ARG A 70 -20.61 7.07 -1.09
N LEU A 71 -19.58 7.34 -1.83
CA LEU A 71 -18.21 7.18 -1.36
C LEU A 71 -17.62 8.43 -0.71
N ARG A 72 -18.22 9.59 -0.94
CA ARG A 72 -17.86 10.89 -0.37
C ARG A 72 -16.39 11.28 -0.58
N HIS A 73 -15.80 10.84 -1.72
CA HIS A 73 -14.39 11.05 -2.05
C HIS A 73 -14.00 12.53 -2.16
N TYR A 74 -14.93 13.38 -2.51
CA TYR A 74 -14.65 14.82 -2.67
C TYR A 74 -14.75 15.59 -1.36
N TYR A 75 -15.32 14.99 -0.31
CA TYR A 75 -15.55 15.64 0.99
C TYR A 75 -14.58 15.17 2.06
N TYR A 76 -14.33 13.87 2.15
CA TYR A 76 -13.46 13.26 3.16
C TYR A 76 -12.10 12.89 2.59
N ARG A 77 -11.07 13.06 3.39
CA ARG A 77 -9.72 12.64 3.06
C ARG A 77 -9.59 11.15 3.35
N LYS A 78 -9.16 10.38 2.34
CA LYS A 78 -8.92 8.95 2.44
C LYS A 78 -7.47 8.63 2.10
N THR A 79 -6.93 7.57 2.69
CA THR A 79 -5.59 7.07 2.32
C THR A 79 -5.57 6.61 0.87
N PHE A 80 -4.44 6.76 0.21
CA PHE A 80 -4.30 6.50 -1.23
C PHE A 80 -4.78 5.10 -1.62
N TRP A 81 -4.32 4.06 -0.91
CA TRP A 81 -4.65 2.67 -1.25
C TRP A 81 -6.12 2.32 -1.02
N PHE A 82 -6.72 2.89 0.01
CA PHE A 82 -8.14 2.68 0.27
C PHE A 82 -9.01 3.34 -0.80
N GLU A 83 -8.71 4.59 -1.15
CA GLU A 83 -9.41 5.32 -2.20
C GLU A 83 -9.26 4.63 -3.57
N LEU A 84 -8.06 4.19 -3.92
CA LEU A 84 -7.79 3.48 -5.17
C LEU A 84 -8.59 2.16 -5.26
N LYS A 85 -8.68 1.40 -4.17
CA LYS A 85 -9.51 0.19 -4.07
C LYS A 85 -10.98 0.49 -4.39
N GLU A 86 -11.53 1.55 -3.79
CA GLU A 86 -12.91 1.95 -4.01
C GLU A 86 -13.16 2.43 -5.46
N ILE A 87 -12.23 3.20 -6.02
CA ILE A 87 -12.29 3.65 -7.42
C ILE A 87 -12.32 2.46 -8.37
N LEU A 88 -11.32 1.59 -8.30
CA LEU A 88 -11.21 0.45 -9.21
C LEU A 88 -12.41 -0.48 -9.09
N ARG A 89 -12.87 -0.76 -7.86
CA ARG A 89 -14.09 -1.55 -7.64
C ARG A 89 -15.32 -0.92 -8.31
N THR A 90 -15.48 0.38 -8.16
CA THR A 90 -16.61 1.11 -8.76
C THR A 90 -16.53 1.08 -10.29
N LEU A 91 -15.35 1.36 -10.87
CA LEU A 91 -15.16 1.34 -12.31
C LEU A 91 -15.46 -0.03 -12.92
N VAL A 92 -15.03 -1.12 -12.26
CA VAL A 92 -15.36 -2.49 -12.71
C VAL A 92 -16.88 -2.75 -12.69
N ILE A 93 -17.59 -2.26 -11.67
CA ILE A 93 -19.05 -2.38 -11.62
C ILE A 93 -19.69 -1.63 -12.79
N PHE A 94 -19.24 -0.40 -13.07
CA PHE A 94 -19.76 0.39 -14.19
C PHE A 94 -19.41 -0.23 -15.56
N ALA A 95 -18.26 -0.89 -15.70
CA ALA A 95 -17.91 -1.67 -16.89
C ALA A 95 -18.92 -2.80 -17.14
N VAL A 96 -19.27 -3.54 -16.08
CA VAL A 96 -20.28 -4.61 -16.17
C VAL A 96 -21.66 -4.04 -16.50
N ILE A 97 -22.02 -2.89 -15.95
CA ILE A 97 -23.29 -2.22 -16.27
C ILE A 97 -23.33 -1.81 -17.74
N GLU A 98 -22.25 -1.22 -18.27
CA GLU A 98 -22.20 -0.80 -19.68
C GLU A 98 -22.39 -1.99 -20.64
N ILE A 99 -21.64 -3.08 -20.42
CA ILE A 99 -21.78 -4.28 -21.29
C ILE A 99 -23.17 -4.90 -21.16
N ALA A 100 -23.76 -4.90 -19.97
CA ALA A 100 -25.12 -5.40 -19.77
C ALA A 100 -26.15 -4.55 -20.53
N VAL A 101 -26.08 -3.22 -20.46
CA VAL A 101 -26.96 -2.31 -21.20
C VAL A 101 -26.82 -2.52 -22.70
N MET A 102 -25.59 -2.63 -23.22
CA MET A 102 -25.36 -2.89 -24.64
C MET A 102 -25.94 -4.24 -25.10
N ALA A 103 -25.78 -5.27 -24.25
CA ALA A 103 -26.29 -6.60 -24.53
C ALA A 103 -27.83 -6.64 -24.55
N PHE A 104 -28.51 -5.98 -23.58
CA PHE A 104 -29.97 -5.89 -23.55
C PHE A 104 -30.56 -5.02 -24.67
N ALA A 105 -29.81 -4.01 -25.10
CA ALA A 105 -30.20 -3.14 -26.20
C ALA A 105 -29.92 -3.75 -27.58
N GLU A 106 -29.32 -4.95 -27.63
CA GLU A 106 -28.92 -5.65 -28.86
C GLU A 106 -28.05 -4.79 -29.79
N TRP A 107 -27.23 -3.91 -29.19
CA TRP A 107 -26.34 -3.04 -29.97
C TRP A 107 -25.14 -3.81 -30.50
N ASN A 108 -24.83 -3.61 -31.78
CA ASN A 108 -23.59 -4.08 -32.35
C ASN A 108 -22.44 -3.21 -31.83
N PHE A 109 -21.52 -3.82 -31.09
CA PHE A 109 -20.32 -3.14 -30.56
C PHE A 109 -19.07 -3.98 -30.78
N SER A 110 -17.91 -3.31 -30.89
CA SER A 110 -16.62 -3.96 -30.95
C SER A 110 -16.14 -4.36 -29.57
N ARG A 111 -15.90 -5.65 -29.35
CA ARG A 111 -15.31 -6.17 -28.10
C ARG A 111 -13.96 -5.52 -27.80
N TYR A 112 -13.14 -5.31 -28.83
CA TYR A 112 -11.82 -4.66 -28.69
C TYR A 112 -11.97 -3.21 -28.23
N MET A 113 -12.94 -2.47 -28.78
CA MET A 113 -13.23 -1.09 -28.39
C MET A 113 -13.65 -1.02 -26.91
N TRP A 114 -14.55 -1.88 -26.46
CA TRP A 114 -14.99 -1.92 -25.07
C TRP A 114 -13.85 -2.28 -24.13
N ILE A 115 -13.09 -3.36 -24.42
CA ILE A 115 -11.96 -3.76 -23.58
C ILE A 115 -10.92 -2.64 -23.46
N LEU A 116 -10.52 -2.02 -24.58
CA LEU A 116 -9.52 -0.98 -24.57
C LEU A 116 -10.02 0.28 -23.85
N THR A 117 -11.28 0.68 -24.07
CA THR A 117 -11.90 1.80 -23.36
C THR A 117 -11.83 1.60 -21.85
N TRP A 118 -12.26 0.43 -21.34
CA TRP A 118 -12.25 0.18 -19.91
C TRP A 118 -10.86 -0.02 -19.32
N LEU A 119 -9.92 -0.57 -20.07
CA LEU A 119 -8.50 -0.56 -19.63
C LEU A 119 -7.97 0.87 -19.47
N LEU A 120 -8.31 1.75 -20.41
CA LEU A 120 -7.93 3.16 -20.33
C LEU A 120 -8.65 3.88 -19.17
N VAL A 121 -9.95 3.63 -18.93
CA VAL A 121 -10.68 4.18 -17.77
C VAL A 121 -10.01 3.78 -16.46
N LEU A 122 -9.67 2.49 -16.31
CA LEU A 122 -9.01 1.97 -15.09
C LEU A 122 -7.63 2.59 -14.84
N ILE A 123 -6.98 3.14 -15.86
CA ILE A 123 -5.69 3.82 -15.75
C ILE A 123 -5.89 5.33 -15.62
N PHE A 124 -6.68 5.94 -16.51
CA PHE A 124 -6.81 7.39 -16.63
C PHE A 124 -7.48 8.01 -15.40
N VAL A 125 -8.56 7.43 -14.88
CA VAL A 125 -9.27 8.00 -13.73
C VAL A 125 -8.38 8.06 -12.48
N PRO A 126 -7.70 6.97 -12.05
CA PRO A 126 -6.78 7.06 -10.91
C PRO A 126 -5.59 7.99 -11.16
N CYS A 127 -4.99 7.94 -12.35
CA CYS A 127 -3.84 8.79 -12.69
C CYS A 127 -4.21 10.27 -12.73
N ALA A 128 -5.31 10.64 -13.38
CA ALA A 128 -5.80 12.00 -13.45
C ALA A 128 -6.12 12.54 -12.06
N ARG A 129 -6.79 11.74 -11.21
CA ARG A 129 -7.07 12.10 -9.82
C ARG A 129 -5.80 12.33 -9.01
N MET A 130 -4.79 11.47 -9.16
CA MET A 130 -3.50 11.65 -8.48
C MET A 130 -2.78 12.91 -8.96
N MET A 131 -2.78 13.18 -10.26
CA MET A 131 -2.21 14.42 -10.84
C MET A 131 -2.95 15.65 -10.33
N THR A 132 -4.29 15.63 -10.36
CA THR A 132 -5.10 16.74 -9.85
C THR A 132 -4.81 17.02 -8.38
N LYS A 133 -4.73 15.99 -7.52
CA LYS A 133 -4.35 16.16 -6.12
C LYS A 133 -2.95 16.77 -5.95
N ARG A 134 -1.97 16.35 -6.76
CA ARG A 134 -0.63 16.95 -6.74
C ARG A 134 -0.65 18.42 -7.13
N VAL A 135 -1.33 18.77 -8.22
CA VAL A 135 -1.48 20.16 -8.65
C VAL A 135 -2.16 21.00 -7.56
N LEU A 136 -3.26 20.52 -7.02
CA LEU A 136 -3.97 21.20 -5.93
C LEU A 136 -3.12 21.34 -4.65
N THR A 137 -2.21 20.39 -4.40
CA THR A 137 -1.26 20.47 -3.27
C THR A 137 -0.23 21.55 -3.51
N VAL A 138 0.34 21.65 -4.72
CA VAL A 138 1.30 22.70 -5.10
C VAL A 138 0.63 24.09 -5.03
N LEU A 139 -0.62 24.20 -5.46
CA LEU A 139 -1.42 25.43 -5.36
C LEU A 139 -1.87 25.74 -3.92
N GLY A 140 -1.54 24.88 -2.96
CA GLY A 140 -1.95 25.02 -1.56
C GLY A 140 -3.46 24.87 -1.33
N ILE A 141 -4.24 24.40 -2.30
CA ILE A 141 -5.71 24.26 -2.23
C ILE A 141 -6.11 22.90 -1.61
N TRP A 142 -5.26 21.87 -1.74
CA TRP A 142 -5.57 20.51 -1.28
C TRP A 142 -5.42 20.32 0.22
N GLN A 143 -4.46 20.99 0.86
CA GLN A 143 -4.18 20.83 2.28
C GLN A 143 -5.32 21.34 3.16
N ARG A 144 -5.65 20.59 4.19
CA ARG A 144 -6.61 20.93 5.24
C ARG A 144 -5.91 20.92 6.58
N ASP A 145 -6.10 21.95 7.37
CA ASP A 145 -5.56 22.00 8.72
C ASP A 145 -6.28 20.97 9.60
N ALA A 146 -5.49 20.29 10.42
CA ALA A 146 -5.95 19.26 11.33
C ALA A 146 -5.46 19.54 12.74
N ILE A 147 -6.30 19.25 13.73
CA ILE A 147 -5.97 19.32 15.15
C ILE A 147 -6.20 17.94 15.74
N ILE A 148 -5.20 17.42 16.45
CA ILE A 148 -5.28 16.12 17.13
C ILE A 148 -5.64 16.37 18.59
N ILE A 149 -6.65 15.68 19.10
CA ILE A 149 -7.06 15.69 20.49
C ILE A 149 -6.43 14.50 21.18
N GLY A 150 -5.57 14.79 22.14
CA GLY A 150 -4.72 13.83 22.82
C GLY A 150 -3.26 14.19 22.66
N THR A 151 -2.46 13.83 23.67
CA THR A 151 -1.01 14.05 23.74
C THR A 151 -0.24 12.79 24.09
N GLY A 152 -0.96 11.70 24.38
CA GLY A 152 -0.39 10.39 24.67
C GLY A 152 0.17 9.65 23.46
N LYS A 153 0.53 8.39 23.70
CA LYS A 153 1.15 7.51 22.68
C LYS A 153 0.26 7.34 21.44
N ASN A 154 -1.07 7.24 21.60
CA ASN A 154 -2.00 7.10 20.49
C ASN A 154 -2.00 8.35 19.58
N ALA A 155 -1.96 9.54 20.16
CA ALA A 155 -1.89 10.80 19.40
C ALA A 155 -0.57 10.94 18.63
N HIS A 156 0.54 10.57 19.25
CA HIS A 156 1.86 10.61 18.61
C HIS A 156 1.96 9.65 17.43
N GLU A 157 1.43 8.44 17.56
CA GLU A 157 1.38 7.47 16.46
C GLU A 157 0.41 7.91 15.35
N ALA A 158 -0.74 8.49 15.70
CA ALA A 158 -1.66 9.09 14.75
C ALA A 158 -0.98 10.19 13.93
N TYR A 159 -0.23 11.06 14.58
CA TYR A 159 0.54 12.10 13.91
C TYR A 159 1.59 11.55 12.95
N LYS A 160 2.41 10.57 13.39
CA LYS A 160 3.40 9.90 12.51
C LYS A 160 2.74 9.23 11.31
N ALA A 161 1.61 8.56 11.51
CA ALA A 161 0.86 7.94 10.43
C ALA A 161 0.35 8.97 9.40
N ILE A 162 -0.18 10.10 9.87
CA ILE A 162 -0.67 11.19 9.00
C ILE A 162 0.51 11.81 8.22
N GLN A 163 1.64 12.05 8.87
CA GLN A 163 2.84 12.60 8.20
C GLN A 163 3.39 11.65 7.12
N SER A 164 3.33 10.34 7.34
CA SER A 164 3.79 9.34 6.37
C SER A 164 2.95 9.34 5.08
N GLU A 165 1.69 9.76 5.16
CA GLU A 165 0.72 9.75 4.04
C GLU A 165 0.49 11.16 3.45
N LYS A 166 1.50 11.73 2.79
CA LYS A 166 1.45 13.09 2.19
C LYS A 166 0.25 13.32 1.27
N ASN A 167 -0.24 12.27 0.60
CA ASN A 167 -1.40 12.35 -0.29
C ASN A 167 -2.74 12.51 0.45
N LEU A 168 -2.76 12.30 1.77
CA LEU A 168 -3.96 12.51 2.59
C LEU A 168 -4.37 13.99 2.63
N GLY A 169 -3.42 14.90 2.49
CA GLY A 169 -3.67 16.34 2.45
C GLY A 169 -4.12 16.91 3.79
N LEU A 170 -3.70 16.33 4.90
CA LEU A 170 -3.89 16.86 6.25
C LEU A 170 -2.58 17.50 6.72
N ASN A 171 -2.68 18.71 7.24
CA ASN A 171 -1.60 19.45 7.87
C ASN A 171 -1.91 19.61 9.35
N VAL A 172 -1.20 18.88 10.22
CA VAL A 172 -1.42 18.97 11.66
C VAL A 172 -0.82 20.27 12.19
N THR A 173 -1.66 21.13 12.75
CA THR A 173 -1.29 22.47 13.22
C THR A 173 -1.26 22.59 14.74
N GLY A 174 -1.81 21.61 15.46
CA GLY A 174 -1.82 21.63 16.93
C GLY A 174 -2.30 20.32 17.53
N PHE A 175 -1.95 20.13 18.78
CA PHE A 175 -2.52 19.09 19.64
C PHE A 175 -3.36 19.75 20.74
N ILE A 176 -4.47 19.14 21.12
CA ILE A 176 -5.23 19.56 22.31
C ILE A 176 -4.85 18.64 23.45
N SER A 177 -4.42 19.24 24.57
CA SER A 177 -4.02 18.51 25.76
C SER A 177 -5.14 17.58 26.27
N SER A 178 -4.76 16.37 26.62
CA SER A 178 -5.62 15.37 27.28
C SER A 178 -5.02 14.84 28.57
N GLU A 179 -3.82 15.27 28.93
CA GLU A 179 -3.09 14.78 30.09
C GLU A 179 -2.83 15.90 31.09
N LEU A 180 -2.91 15.58 32.39
CA LEU A 180 -2.64 16.51 33.48
C LEU A 180 -1.15 16.91 33.59
N THR A 181 -0.28 16.15 32.94
CA THR A 181 1.16 16.35 32.89
C THR A 181 1.63 17.40 31.90
N ASP A 182 0.76 17.73 30.92
CA ASP A 182 1.07 18.69 29.87
C ASP A 182 1.20 20.10 30.45
N LYS A 183 2.14 20.91 29.94
CA LYS A 183 2.40 22.29 30.38
C LYS A 183 2.23 23.27 29.22
N PRO A 184 1.79 24.51 29.51
CA PRO A 184 1.77 25.57 28.52
C PRO A 184 3.16 25.78 27.90
N GLY A 185 3.25 25.74 26.58
CA GLY A 185 4.51 25.87 25.84
C GLY A 185 5.13 24.53 25.42
N ASP A 186 4.58 23.38 25.85
CA ASP A 186 5.02 22.09 25.39
C ASP A 186 4.65 21.90 23.91
N SER A 187 5.44 21.07 23.22
CA SER A 187 5.23 20.74 21.81
C SER A 187 5.56 19.27 21.52
N ILE A 188 4.86 18.69 20.57
CA ILE A 188 5.13 17.34 20.05
C ILE A 188 5.72 17.49 18.64
N ASP A 189 6.94 17.07 18.43
CA ASP A 189 7.68 17.20 17.16
C ASP A 189 7.63 18.64 16.58
N GLY A 190 7.70 19.65 17.45
CA GLY A 190 7.67 21.07 17.08
C GLY A 190 6.27 21.66 16.85
N ILE A 191 5.21 20.87 17.04
CA ILE A 191 3.81 21.33 16.93
C ILE A 191 3.29 21.67 18.32
N PRO A 192 2.66 22.86 18.53
CA PRO A 192 2.24 23.33 19.83
C PRO A 192 1.12 22.48 20.43
N ILE A 193 1.16 22.32 21.76
CA ILE A 193 0.06 21.79 22.55
C ILE A 193 -0.83 22.96 22.98
N ILE A 194 -2.10 22.86 22.64
CA ILE A 194 -3.12 23.87 22.93
C ILE A 194 -3.92 23.40 24.13
N PHE A 195 -4.00 24.27 25.14
CA PHE A 195 -4.83 24.06 26.32
C PHE A 195 -6.19 24.70 26.08
N CYS A 196 -7.22 23.90 26.12
CA CYS A 196 -8.58 24.32 25.81
C CYS A 196 -9.46 24.03 27.02
N ASP A 197 -9.58 25.00 27.94
CA ASP A 197 -10.46 24.88 29.11
C ASP A 197 -11.93 25.22 28.74
N ASP A 198 -12.14 26.03 27.69
CA ASP A 198 -13.44 26.48 27.26
C ASP A 198 -13.66 26.35 25.76
N LEU A 199 -14.89 25.99 25.41
CA LEU A 199 -15.35 25.74 24.05
C LEU A 199 -15.24 26.97 23.11
N TRP A 200 -15.27 28.18 23.65
CA TRP A 200 -15.15 29.41 22.87
C TRP A 200 -13.75 29.60 22.27
N LEU A 201 -12.68 28.96 22.81
CA LEU A 201 -11.36 28.93 22.20
C LEU A 201 -11.32 28.16 20.88
N LEU A 202 -12.32 27.33 20.62
CA LEU A 202 -12.52 26.68 19.30
C LEU A 202 -13.21 27.62 18.29
N THR A 203 -13.68 28.78 18.71
CA THR A 203 -14.37 29.73 17.80
C THR A 203 -13.46 30.32 16.72
N PRO A 204 -12.14 30.51 16.90
CA PRO A 204 -11.24 30.84 15.80
C PRO A 204 -10.97 29.66 14.87
N CYS A 205 -11.16 28.43 15.33
CA CYS A 205 -11.06 27.26 14.45
C CYS A 205 -12.20 27.27 13.46
N ASP A 206 -11.86 27.44 12.19
CA ASP A 206 -12.86 27.36 11.11
C ASP A 206 -13.59 26.00 11.22
N LYS A 207 -14.91 25.99 11.12
CA LYS A 207 -15.76 24.76 11.07
C LYS A 207 -15.30 23.72 10.04
N LYS A 208 -14.23 23.98 9.34
CA LYS A 208 -13.62 23.20 8.28
C LYS A 208 -12.31 22.51 8.70
N THR A 209 -11.79 22.85 9.89
CA THR A 209 -10.65 22.15 10.48
C THR A 209 -11.05 20.69 10.72
N GLN A 210 -10.14 19.77 10.38
CA GLN A 210 -10.30 18.35 10.67
C GLN A 210 -9.90 18.11 12.12
N PHE A 211 -10.83 17.64 12.94
CA PHE A 211 -10.53 17.19 14.29
C PHE A 211 -10.33 15.69 14.32
N ILE A 212 -9.26 15.26 15.00
CA ILE A 212 -8.88 13.86 15.12
C ILE A 212 -8.76 13.52 16.60
N VAL A 213 -9.73 12.79 17.13
CA VAL A 213 -9.72 12.34 18.52
C VAL A 213 -8.87 11.08 18.62
N ALA A 214 -7.68 11.21 19.20
CA ALA A 214 -6.69 10.15 19.35
C ALA A 214 -6.21 10.03 20.81
N VAL A 215 -7.16 9.88 21.71
CA VAL A 215 -6.93 9.70 23.15
C VAL A 215 -6.63 8.24 23.51
N GLU A 216 -6.11 7.99 24.69
CA GLU A 216 -5.81 6.65 25.18
C GLU A 216 -7.07 5.85 25.55
N ALA A 217 -6.97 4.53 25.64
CA ALA A 217 -8.11 3.65 25.90
C ALA A 217 -8.85 3.95 27.21
N HIS A 218 -8.10 4.37 28.23
CA HIS A 218 -8.63 4.74 29.55
C HIS A 218 -9.28 6.12 29.59
N GLN A 219 -9.10 6.95 28.55
CA GLN A 219 -9.62 8.33 28.44
C GLN A 219 -10.95 8.38 27.68
N SER A 220 -11.83 7.39 27.91
CA SER A 220 -13.15 7.33 27.23
C SER A 220 -14.01 8.57 27.48
N ASP A 221 -13.93 9.15 28.69
CA ASP A 221 -14.72 10.31 29.07
C ASP A 221 -14.31 11.57 28.32
N ILE A 222 -12.99 11.76 28.12
CA ILE A 222 -12.43 12.86 27.31
C ILE A 222 -12.88 12.70 25.85
N ARG A 223 -12.82 11.48 25.31
CA ARG A 223 -13.31 11.19 23.96
C ARG A 223 -14.80 11.55 23.82
N ASN A 224 -15.64 11.08 24.75
CA ASN A 224 -17.08 11.28 24.69
C ASN A 224 -17.42 12.77 24.87
N TYR A 225 -16.69 13.49 25.75
CA TYR A 225 -16.82 14.93 25.92
C TYR A 225 -16.58 15.67 24.58
N TRP A 226 -15.46 15.44 23.91
CA TRP A 226 -15.12 16.10 22.66
C TRP A 226 -16.10 15.75 21.53
N LEU A 227 -16.52 14.50 21.41
CA LEU A 227 -17.51 14.10 20.41
C LEU A 227 -18.85 14.82 20.62
N ARG A 228 -19.28 14.96 21.87
CA ARG A 228 -20.47 15.73 22.21
C ARG A 228 -20.33 17.21 21.85
N VAL A 229 -19.19 17.80 22.16
CA VAL A 229 -18.86 19.19 21.83
C VAL A 229 -18.95 19.43 20.32
N PHE A 230 -18.29 18.60 19.53
CA PHE A 230 -18.31 18.73 18.07
C PHE A 230 -19.69 18.55 17.47
N MET A 231 -20.49 17.64 18.02
CA MET A 231 -21.84 17.40 17.58
C MET A 231 -22.75 18.61 17.86
N ILE A 232 -22.71 19.18 19.07
CA ILE A 232 -23.53 20.32 19.46
C ILE A 232 -23.19 21.56 18.62
N HIS A 233 -21.91 21.77 18.29
CA HIS A 233 -21.45 22.94 17.53
C HIS A 233 -21.45 22.73 16.00
N GLY A 234 -21.91 21.55 15.52
CA GLY A 234 -22.07 21.27 14.09
C GLY A 234 -20.75 21.13 13.32
N TYR A 235 -19.68 20.67 13.97
CA TYR A 235 -18.45 20.34 13.29
C TYR A 235 -18.62 19.07 12.43
N ARG A 236 -18.28 19.14 11.15
CA ARG A 236 -18.53 18.06 10.17
C ARG A 236 -17.36 17.14 9.96
N TYR A 237 -16.14 17.62 10.22
CA TYR A 237 -14.90 16.90 9.93
C TYR A 237 -14.28 16.41 11.23
N VAL A 238 -14.86 15.36 11.79
CA VAL A 238 -14.41 14.73 13.02
C VAL A 238 -14.10 13.27 12.72
N SER A 239 -12.94 12.81 13.17
CA SER A 239 -12.51 11.40 13.07
C SER A 239 -12.04 10.93 14.45
N VAL A 240 -12.22 9.65 14.72
CA VAL A 240 -11.72 9.02 15.94
C VAL A 240 -10.70 7.96 15.54
N ILE A 241 -9.54 7.99 16.17
CA ILE A 241 -8.53 6.93 16.06
C ILE A 241 -8.59 6.10 17.35
N PRO A 242 -9.28 4.95 17.32
CA PRO A 242 -9.40 4.10 18.50
C PRO A 242 -8.10 3.33 18.74
N THR A 243 -7.83 3.01 20.00
CA THR A 243 -6.71 2.18 20.43
C THR A 243 -7.01 0.70 20.21
N LEU A 244 -7.09 0.27 18.93
CA LEU A 244 -7.39 -1.12 18.52
C LEU A 244 -6.11 -1.84 18.05
N ARG A 245 -5.01 -1.68 18.76
CA ARG A 245 -3.72 -2.29 18.39
C ARG A 245 -3.82 -3.82 18.46
N GLY A 246 -3.20 -4.49 17.48
CA GLY A 246 -3.19 -5.95 17.41
C GLY A 246 -4.45 -6.58 16.79
N MET A 247 -5.53 -5.81 16.60
CA MET A 247 -6.71 -6.32 15.90
C MET A 247 -6.55 -6.30 14.38
N PRO A 248 -7.02 -7.31 13.66
CA PRO A 248 -6.99 -7.36 12.20
C PRO A 248 -8.09 -6.46 11.63
N LEU A 249 -7.77 -5.18 11.36
CA LEU A 249 -8.75 -4.19 10.93
C LEU A 249 -9.25 -4.38 9.49
N ASP A 250 -8.38 -4.85 8.58
CA ASP A 250 -8.69 -4.98 7.14
C ASP A 250 -9.63 -6.17 6.83
N SER A 251 -9.78 -7.08 7.78
CA SER A 251 -10.65 -8.26 7.70
C SER A 251 -11.75 -8.26 8.76
N THR A 252 -12.18 -7.07 9.19
CA THR A 252 -13.18 -6.93 10.25
C THR A 252 -14.46 -6.28 9.72
N ASP A 253 -15.57 -6.99 9.87
CA ASP A 253 -16.90 -6.44 9.64
C ASP A 253 -17.44 -5.81 10.91
N MET A 254 -17.97 -4.59 10.77
CA MET A 254 -18.52 -3.82 11.87
C MET A 254 -20.06 -3.87 11.83
N SER A 255 -20.69 -4.23 12.94
CA SER A 255 -22.14 -4.16 13.13
C SER A 255 -22.49 -3.57 14.50
N PHE A 256 -23.69 -3.01 14.61
CA PHE A 256 -24.17 -2.38 15.83
C PHE A 256 -25.43 -3.10 16.30
N ILE A 257 -25.59 -3.23 17.63
CA ILE A 257 -26.86 -3.64 18.23
C ILE A 257 -27.69 -2.37 18.43
N PHE A 258 -28.80 -2.28 17.71
CA PHE A 258 -29.61 -1.06 17.57
C PHE A 258 -30.04 -0.45 18.92
N SER A 259 -30.36 -1.24 19.92
CA SER A 259 -30.88 -0.77 21.21
C SER A 259 -29.79 -0.57 22.28
N HIS A 260 -28.54 -0.83 21.94
CA HIS A 260 -27.42 -0.82 22.89
C HIS A 260 -26.22 -0.14 22.21
N GLU A 261 -25.44 0.59 22.96
CA GLU A 261 -24.19 1.19 22.47
C GLU A 261 -23.08 0.11 22.30
N VAL A 262 -23.45 -1.05 21.77
CA VAL A 262 -22.56 -2.19 21.59
C VAL A 262 -22.21 -2.35 20.11
N MET A 263 -20.93 -2.27 19.82
CA MET A 263 -20.37 -2.54 18.52
C MET A 263 -19.79 -3.97 18.49
N ILE A 264 -20.20 -4.75 17.51
CA ILE A 264 -19.65 -6.09 17.28
C ILE A 264 -18.67 -6.01 16.12
N LEU A 265 -17.41 -6.31 16.40
CA LEU A 265 -16.36 -6.46 15.42
C LEU A 265 -16.18 -7.96 15.10
N ARG A 266 -16.58 -8.38 13.90
CA ARG A 266 -16.38 -9.75 13.43
C ARG A 266 -15.03 -9.85 12.75
N VAL A 267 -14.11 -10.54 13.40
CA VAL A 267 -12.76 -10.75 12.88
C VAL A 267 -12.75 -11.95 11.94
N HIS A 268 -12.32 -11.73 10.70
CA HIS A 268 -12.19 -12.79 9.70
C HIS A 268 -10.71 -13.11 9.46
N GLN A 269 -10.34 -14.37 9.60
CA GLN A 269 -9.02 -14.85 9.18
C GLN A 269 -9.03 -15.19 7.69
N ASN A 270 -8.71 -14.23 6.84
CA ASN A 270 -8.77 -14.42 5.39
C ASN A 270 -7.83 -15.52 4.88
N LEU A 271 -6.64 -15.69 5.46
CA LEU A 271 -5.71 -16.77 5.10
C LEU A 271 -6.21 -18.16 5.52
N ALA A 272 -7.17 -18.26 6.44
CA ALA A 272 -7.80 -19.53 6.80
C ALA A 272 -8.82 -20.01 5.74
N LYS A 273 -9.41 -19.08 4.97
CA LYS A 273 -10.40 -19.42 3.92
C LYS A 273 -9.70 -20.10 2.73
N TRP A 274 -10.22 -21.26 2.31
CA TRP A 274 -9.63 -21.99 1.18
C TRP A 274 -9.65 -21.21 -0.13
N SER A 275 -10.74 -20.44 -0.40
CA SER A 275 -10.88 -19.60 -1.59
C SER A 275 -9.81 -18.51 -1.65
N SER A 276 -9.50 -17.87 -0.51
CA SER A 276 -8.42 -16.89 -0.41
C SER A 276 -7.05 -17.51 -0.67
N ARG A 277 -6.81 -18.71 -0.14
CA ARG A 277 -5.56 -19.45 -0.37
C ARG A 277 -5.41 -19.88 -1.83
N LEU A 278 -6.51 -20.30 -2.46
CA LEU A 278 -6.52 -20.65 -3.88
C LEU A 278 -6.24 -19.42 -4.76
N LEU A 279 -6.94 -18.32 -4.49
CA LEU A 279 -6.75 -17.06 -5.22
C LEU A 279 -5.31 -16.56 -5.09
N LYS A 280 -4.77 -16.53 -3.85
CA LYS A 280 -3.37 -16.16 -3.61
C LYS A 280 -2.40 -17.07 -4.37
N ARG A 281 -2.63 -18.37 -4.34
CA ARG A 281 -1.79 -19.34 -5.04
C ARG A 281 -1.84 -19.17 -6.56
N ALA A 282 -3.02 -18.98 -7.13
CA ALA A 282 -3.19 -18.72 -8.55
C ALA A 282 -2.48 -17.44 -8.98
N PHE A 283 -2.64 -16.37 -8.19
CA PHE A 283 -1.94 -15.11 -8.41
C PHE A 283 -0.41 -15.27 -8.35
N ASP A 284 0.11 -15.95 -7.32
CA ASP A 284 1.54 -16.22 -7.16
C ASP A 284 2.11 -16.97 -8.39
N ILE A 285 1.40 -17.98 -8.88
CA ILE A 285 1.83 -18.77 -10.05
C ILE A 285 1.81 -17.91 -11.32
N VAL A 286 0.68 -17.27 -11.62
CA VAL A 286 0.52 -16.49 -12.85
C VAL A 286 1.50 -15.32 -12.91
N ALA A 287 1.61 -14.58 -11.82
CA ALA A 287 2.54 -13.45 -11.75
C ALA A 287 4.01 -13.90 -11.82
N SER A 288 4.38 -14.98 -11.11
CA SER A 288 5.76 -15.51 -11.17
C SER A 288 6.11 -16.03 -12.57
N LEU A 289 5.20 -16.73 -13.25
CA LEU A 289 5.41 -17.18 -14.63
C LEU A 289 5.59 -15.99 -15.58
N GLY A 290 4.74 -14.96 -15.45
CA GLY A 290 4.87 -13.73 -16.23
C GLY A 290 6.20 -13.02 -16.02
N ILE A 291 6.61 -12.85 -14.74
CA ILE A 291 7.89 -12.22 -14.39
C ILE A 291 9.07 -13.06 -14.93
N ILE A 292 9.05 -14.38 -14.78
CA ILE A 292 10.11 -15.27 -15.31
C ILE A 292 10.17 -15.16 -16.83
N ALA A 293 9.02 -15.18 -17.53
CA ALA A 293 8.99 -15.07 -18.99
C ALA A 293 9.62 -13.75 -19.46
N ILE A 294 9.26 -12.64 -18.84
CA ILE A 294 9.80 -11.30 -19.18
C ILE A 294 11.28 -11.20 -18.83
N LEU A 295 11.69 -11.71 -17.68
CA LEU A 295 13.09 -11.61 -17.21
C LEU A 295 13.98 -12.78 -17.67
N SER A 296 13.46 -13.75 -18.43
CA SER A 296 14.21 -14.94 -18.85
C SER A 296 15.55 -14.62 -19.56
N PRO A 297 15.65 -13.65 -20.48
CA PRO A 297 16.94 -13.32 -21.09
C PRO A 297 17.95 -12.81 -20.05
N LEU A 298 17.49 -12.00 -19.09
CA LEU A 298 18.32 -11.47 -18.02
C LEU A 298 18.78 -12.57 -17.06
N LEU A 299 17.88 -13.48 -16.67
CA LEU A 299 18.20 -14.61 -15.79
C LEU A 299 19.26 -15.53 -16.41
N LEU A 300 19.14 -15.81 -17.72
CA LEU A 300 20.13 -16.59 -18.47
C LEU A 300 21.48 -15.87 -18.53
N TYR A 301 21.48 -14.57 -18.83
CA TYR A 301 22.70 -13.76 -18.86
C TYR A 301 23.42 -13.76 -17.51
N ILE A 302 22.69 -13.50 -16.42
CA ILE A 302 23.25 -13.53 -15.05
C ILE A 302 23.79 -14.92 -14.73
N SER A 303 23.04 -15.99 -15.02
CA SER A 303 23.45 -17.36 -14.80
C SER A 303 24.76 -17.68 -15.52
N PHE A 304 24.90 -17.27 -16.79
CA PHE A 304 26.13 -17.45 -17.57
C PHE A 304 27.32 -16.69 -16.97
N LYS A 305 27.09 -15.42 -16.56
CA LYS A 305 28.14 -14.59 -15.95
C LYS A 305 28.62 -15.13 -14.60
N VAL A 306 27.70 -15.62 -13.76
CA VAL A 306 28.01 -16.19 -12.44
C VAL A 306 28.78 -17.53 -12.59
N ARG A 307 28.48 -18.33 -13.63
CA ARG A 307 29.16 -19.61 -13.89
C ARG A 307 30.58 -19.51 -14.43
N LYS A 308 31.03 -18.32 -14.82
CA LYS A 308 32.38 -18.15 -15.42
C LYS A 308 33.54 -18.59 -14.54
N ASP A 309 33.34 -18.65 -13.24
CA ASP A 309 34.32 -19.14 -12.27
C ASP A 309 34.23 -20.65 -11.99
N GLY A 310 33.43 -21.40 -12.77
CA GLY A 310 33.29 -22.85 -12.68
C GLY A 310 32.29 -23.38 -11.66
N GLY A 311 31.69 -22.51 -10.83
CA GLY A 311 30.72 -22.93 -9.81
C GLY A 311 29.26 -22.85 -10.24
N PRO A 312 28.34 -23.37 -9.40
CA PRO A 312 26.91 -23.30 -9.67
C PRO A 312 26.41 -21.84 -9.67
N ALA A 313 25.50 -21.48 -10.60
CA ALA A 313 24.93 -20.12 -10.65
C ALA A 313 24.01 -19.82 -9.47
N ILE A 314 23.29 -20.83 -9.00
CA ILE A 314 22.25 -20.72 -7.95
C ILE A 314 22.69 -21.57 -6.76
N TYR A 315 22.53 -21.03 -5.57
CA TYR A 315 22.68 -21.76 -4.31
C TYR A 315 21.41 -21.62 -3.48
N GLY A 316 21.17 -22.57 -2.57
CA GLY A 316 20.04 -22.54 -1.65
C GLY A 316 20.50 -22.36 -0.22
N HIS A 317 19.99 -21.34 0.45
CA HIS A 317 20.19 -21.14 1.88
C HIS A 317 18.98 -21.68 2.63
N GLU A 318 19.21 -22.52 3.65
CA GLU A 318 18.13 -23.08 4.44
C GLU A 318 17.38 -22.01 5.23
N ARG A 319 16.07 -22.03 5.10
CA ARG A 319 15.14 -21.10 5.74
C ARG A 319 13.93 -21.86 6.24
N ILE A 320 13.19 -21.25 7.19
CA ILE A 320 11.96 -21.80 7.73
C ILE A 320 10.78 -21.29 6.92
N GLY A 321 9.95 -22.22 6.47
CA GLY A 321 8.73 -21.95 5.73
C GLY A 321 7.47 -22.14 6.58
N LYS A 322 6.33 -22.15 5.89
CA LYS A 322 5.02 -22.38 6.52
C LYS A 322 4.99 -23.67 7.33
N GLY A 323 4.45 -23.57 8.56
CA GLY A 323 4.34 -24.70 9.49
C GLY A 323 5.69 -25.20 10.00
N GLY A 324 6.74 -24.36 10.00
CA GLY A 324 8.05 -24.71 10.50
C GLY A 324 8.87 -25.61 9.57
N ARG A 325 8.44 -25.86 8.35
CA ARG A 325 9.12 -26.76 7.39
C ARG A 325 10.34 -26.05 6.78
N PRO A 326 11.55 -26.61 6.90
CA PRO A 326 12.71 -26.02 6.27
C PRO A 326 12.64 -26.16 4.74
N PHE A 327 13.15 -25.14 4.03
CA PHE A 327 13.28 -25.15 2.58
C PHE A 327 14.55 -24.42 2.14
N LYS A 328 15.02 -24.68 0.92
CA LYS A 328 16.18 -24.01 0.34
C LYS A 328 15.76 -22.74 -0.39
N CYS A 329 15.95 -21.58 0.22
CA CYS A 329 15.73 -20.27 -0.39
C CYS A 329 16.79 -20.03 -1.47
N LEU A 330 16.38 -19.97 -2.73
CA LEU A 330 17.26 -19.91 -3.88
C LEU A 330 17.76 -18.49 -4.14
N LYS A 331 19.07 -18.34 -4.37
CA LYS A 331 19.69 -17.06 -4.74
C LYS A 331 20.76 -17.28 -5.80
N PHE A 332 21.03 -16.27 -6.62
CA PHE A 332 22.25 -16.27 -7.41
C PHE A 332 23.47 -16.14 -6.50
N ARG A 333 24.50 -16.90 -6.83
CA ARG A 333 25.76 -16.85 -6.08
C ARG A 333 26.45 -15.51 -6.34
N SER A 334 26.64 -14.76 -5.28
CA SER A 334 27.30 -13.45 -5.27
C SER A 334 28.70 -13.49 -4.71
N MET A 335 29.12 -14.66 -4.17
CA MET A 335 30.45 -14.89 -3.55
C MET A 335 31.26 -15.90 -4.33
N VAL A 336 32.59 -15.90 -4.12
CA VAL A 336 33.51 -16.89 -4.65
C VAL A 336 33.20 -18.29 -4.12
N ILE A 337 33.66 -19.35 -4.82
CA ILE A 337 33.36 -20.74 -4.48
C ILE A 337 33.92 -21.10 -3.10
N ASN A 338 35.16 -20.69 -2.84
CA ASN A 338 35.90 -20.92 -1.60
C ASN A 338 35.65 -19.81 -0.55
N SER A 339 34.44 -19.31 -0.46
CA SER A 339 34.10 -18.17 0.39
C SER A 339 34.27 -18.42 1.89
N LYS A 340 34.24 -19.69 2.34
CA LYS A 340 34.52 -20.06 3.73
C LYS A 340 36.01 -19.91 4.06
N GLU A 341 36.86 -20.49 3.25
CA GLU A 341 38.32 -20.44 3.41
C GLU A 341 38.80 -18.98 3.37
N VAL A 342 38.30 -18.18 2.41
CA VAL A 342 38.61 -16.74 2.31
C VAL A 342 38.20 -15.97 3.56
N LEU A 343 37.04 -16.31 4.17
CA LEU A 343 36.61 -15.69 5.42
C LEU A 343 37.53 -16.07 6.58
N GLU A 344 37.79 -17.35 6.75
CA GLU A 344 38.67 -17.86 7.83
C GLU A 344 40.04 -17.23 7.77
N GLU A 345 40.63 -17.16 6.57
CA GLU A 345 41.93 -16.52 6.34
C GLU A 345 41.88 -15.01 6.65
N LEU A 346 40.85 -14.32 6.23
CA LEU A 346 40.67 -12.90 6.53
C LEU A 346 40.56 -12.63 8.04
N LEU A 347 39.70 -13.40 8.74
CA LEU A 347 39.49 -13.25 10.18
C LEU A 347 40.73 -13.66 11.00
N ALA A 348 41.58 -14.55 10.49
CA ALA A 348 42.83 -14.90 11.12
C ALA A 348 43.89 -13.80 10.98
N ASN A 349 43.92 -13.12 9.82
CA ASN A 349 44.99 -12.18 9.49
C ASN A 349 44.63 -10.70 9.73
N ASN A 350 43.33 -10.37 9.98
CA ASN A 350 42.88 -9.00 10.15
C ASN A 350 42.00 -8.86 11.42
N PRO A 351 42.56 -8.32 12.52
CA PRO A 351 41.83 -8.12 13.78
C PRO A 351 40.63 -7.17 13.66
N GLU A 352 40.69 -6.13 12.79
CA GLU A 352 39.60 -5.17 12.60
C GLU A 352 38.42 -5.86 11.90
N ALA A 353 38.69 -6.65 10.85
CA ALA A 353 37.68 -7.47 10.17
C ALA A 353 37.03 -8.48 11.12
N ARG A 354 37.81 -9.03 12.06
CA ARG A 354 37.31 -9.94 13.09
C ARG A 354 36.38 -9.25 14.05
N ALA A 355 36.73 -8.06 14.55
CA ALA A 355 35.88 -7.27 15.43
C ALA A 355 34.54 -6.87 14.75
N GLU A 356 34.62 -6.42 13.47
CA GLU A 356 33.44 -6.10 12.68
C GLU A 356 32.54 -7.32 12.45
N TRP A 357 33.16 -8.49 12.19
CA TRP A 357 32.40 -9.73 12.00
C TRP A 357 31.72 -10.22 13.28
N ASP A 358 32.41 -10.15 14.42
CA ASP A 358 31.90 -10.61 15.72
C ASP A 358 30.72 -9.74 16.19
N GLU A 359 30.69 -8.46 15.79
CA GLU A 359 29.60 -7.54 16.09
C GLU A 359 28.38 -7.72 15.19
N THR A 360 28.60 -7.85 13.88
CA THR A 360 27.49 -7.71 12.90
C THR A 360 27.27 -8.92 12.00
N PHE A 361 28.18 -9.90 12.00
CA PHE A 361 28.27 -10.99 11.02
C PHE A 361 28.30 -10.52 9.56
N LYS A 362 28.77 -9.29 9.33
CA LYS A 362 28.90 -8.66 8.01
C LYS A 362 30.26 -7.94 7.95
N LEU A 363 30.74 -7.74 6.73
CA LEU A 363 31.94 -6.96 6.46
C LEU A 363 31.59 -5.85 5.46
N LYS A 364 32.01 -4.62 5.73
CA LYS A 364 31.81 -3.48 4.81
C LYS A 364 32.49 -3.71 3.47
N ASN A 365 33.73 -4.20 3.52
CA ASN A 365 34.50 -4.56 2.34
C ASN A 365 34.74 -6.06 2.34
N ASP A 366 33.77 -6.86 1.96
CA ASP A 366 33.80 -8.30 1.95
C ASP A 366 34.52 -8.83 0.68
N PRO A 367 35.78 -9.35 0.78
CA PRO A 367 36.54 -9.81 -0.38
C PRO A 367 35.95 -11.06 -1.03
N ARG A 368 35.02 -11.72 -0.37
CA ARG A 368 34.31 -12.89 -0.91
C ARG A 368 33.37 -12.53 -2.02
N ILE A 369 32.91 -11.26 -2.09
CA ILE A 369 31.92 -10.83 -3.05
C ILE A 369 32.57 -10.59 -4.41
N THR A 370 32.07 -11.29 -5.42
CA THR A 370 32.57 -11.14 -6.80
C THR A 370 32.11 -9.78 -7.41
N ARG A 371 32.82 -9.32 -8.45
CA ARG A 371 32.43 -8.07 -9.13
C ARG A 371 30.96 -8.08 -9.61
N ILE A 372 30.49 -9.19 -10.15
CA ILE A 372 29.08 -9.38 -10.52
C ILE A 372 28.19 -9.47 -9.26
N GLY A 373 28.70 -10.07 -8.19
CA GLY A 373 28.01 -10.18 -6.91
C GLY A 373 27.67 -8.84 -6.29
N HIS A 374 28.57 -7.86 -6.35
CA HIS A 374 28.28 -6.48 -5.92
C HIS A 374 27.11 -5.86 -6.70
N LEU A 375 27.09 -6.04 -8.02
CA LEU A 375 25.97 -5.54 -8.83
C LEU A 375 24.65 -6.23 -8.45
N LEU A 376 24.67 -7.56 -8.32
CA LEU A 376 23.48 -8.34 -7.98
C LEU A 376 22.91 -7.93 -6.62
N ARG A 377 23.75 -7.78 -5.59
CA ARG A 377 23.32 -7.33 -4.26
C ARG A 377 22.77 -5.90 -4.27
N LYS A 378 23.48 -4.98 -4.93
CA LYS A 378 23.05 -3.58 -5.04
C LYS A 378 21.69 -3.42 -5.76
N THR A 379 21.36 -4.34 -6.65
CA THR A 379 20.11 -4.33 -7.42
C THR A 379 19.07 -5.31 -6.91
N SER A 380 19.38 -6.07 -5.84
CA SER A 380 18.56 -7.18 -5.31
C SER A 380 18.24 -8.26 -6.36
N MET A 381 18.99 -8.31 -7.46
CA MET A 381 18.80 -9.33 -8.52
C MET A 381 19.29 -10.72 -8.10
N ASP A 382 20.11 -10.81 -7.04
CA ASP A 382 20.52 -12.08 -6.46
C ASP A 382 19.34 -12.89 -5.93
N GLU A 383 18.20 -12.24 -5.61
CA GLU A 383 17.01 -12.88 -5.07
C GLU A 383 16.02 -13.37 -6.16
N LEU A 384 16.23 -13.02 -7.45
CA LEU A 384 15.33 -13.44 -8.53
C LEU A 384 15.09 -14.97 -8.64
N PRO A 385 16.05 -15.87 -8.32
CA PRO A 385 15.78 -17.31 -8.31
C PRO A 385 14.71 -17.77 -7.31
N GLN A 386 14.35 -16.94 -6.32
CA GLN A 386 13.24 -17.23 -5.41
C GLN A 386 11.90 -17.35 -6.14
N LEU A 387 11.74 -16.80 -7.35
CA LEU A 387 10.57 -17.04 -8.20
C LEU A 387 10.32 -18.54 -8.43
N PHE A 388 11.38 -19.36 -8.51
CA PHE A 388 11.23 -20.81 -8.59
C PHE A 388 10.73 -21.42 -7.27
N ASN A 389 11.12 -20.88 -6.11
CA ASN A 389 10.52 -21.29 -4.83
C ASN A 389 9.04 -20.94 -4.76
N VAL A 390 8.63 -19.78 -5.31
CA VAL A 390 7.22 -19.41 -5.41
C VAL A 390 6.47 -20.41 -6.29
N LEU A 391 6.98 -20.76 -7.47
CA LEU A 391 6.37 -21.75 -8.35
C LEU A 391 6.28 -23.15 -7.71
N LYS A 392 7.30 -23.57 -6.97
CA LYS A 392 7.26 -24.83 -6.19
C LYS A 392 6.25 -24.78 -5.04
N GLY A 393 5.90 -23.58 -4.58
CA GLY A 393 4.97 -23.39 -3.46
C GLY A 393 5.61 -23.36 -2.09
N GLU A 394 6.92 -23.25 -2.01
CA GLU A 394 7.69 -23.07 -0.79
C GLU A 394 7.61 -21.62 -0.29
N MET A 395 7.50 -20.67 -1.22
CA MET A 395 7.35 -19.23 -0.97
C MET A 395 6.09 -18.66 -1.65
N SER A 396 5.83 -17.40 -1.38
CA SER A 396 4.87 -16.52 -2.06
C SER A 396 5.60 -15.29 -2.60
N LEU A 397 4.99 -14.56 -3.54
CA LEU A 397 5.51 -13.26 -3.97
C LEU A 397 5.54 -12.28 -2.79
N VAL A 398 4.45 -12.24 -2.01
CA VAL A 398 4.31 -11.35 -0.85
C VAL A 398 4.09 -12.17 0.42
N GLY A 399 4.85 -11.89 1.47
CA GLY A 399 4.77 -12.59 2.76
C GLY A 399 5.81 -12.09 3.74
N PRO A 400 5.86 -12.66 4.96
CA PRO A 400 6.94 -12.44 5.91
C PRO A 400 8.29 -12.82 5.31
N ARG A 401 9.36 -12.16 5.76
CA ARG A 401 10.71 -12.49 5.27
C ARG A 401 11.12 -13.92 5.65
N PRO A 402 11.77 -14.68 4.75
CA PRO A 402 12.32 -15.99 5.11
C PRO A 402 13.41 -15.87 6.17
N ILE A 403 13.20 -16.47 7.34
CA ILE A 403 14.11 -16.45 8.49
C ILE A 403 14.84 -17.79 8.67
N ILE A 404 15.97 -17.76 9.38
CA ILE A 404 16.68 -18.98 9.82
C ILE A 404 16.08 -19.49 11.13
N ASN A 405 16.38 -20.76 11.47
CA ASN A 405 15.84 -21.39 12.69
C ASN A 405 16.20 -20.60 13.97
N ALA A 406 17.39 -20.05 14.04
CA ALA A 406 17.84 -19.24 15.18
C ALA A 406 17.05 -17.92 15.36
N GLU A 407 16.39 -17.43 14.31
CA GLU A 407 15.57 -16.21 14.40
C GLU A 407 14.15 -16.48 14.93
N LEU A 408 13.69 -17.77 14.98
CA LEU A 408 12.32 -18.08 15.47
C LEU A 408 12.10 -17.62 16.91
N GLU A 409 13.11 -17.78 17.78
CA GLU A 409 13.02 -17.35 19.19
C GLU A 409 12.81 -15.84 19.32
N ARG A 410 13.34 -15.07 18.37
CA ARG A 410 13.20 -13.61 18.35
C ARG A 410 11.82 -13.12 17.94
N TYR A 411 10.97 -14.00 17.38
CA TYR A 411 9.57 -13.67 17.08
C TYR A 411 8.67 -13.79 18.30
N SER A 412 9.13 -14.40 19.40
CA SER A 412 8.38 -14.54 20.65
C SER A 412 6.92 -15.01 20.38
N ASP A 413 5.92 -14.33 20.92
CA ASP A 413 4.50 -14.67 20.77
C ASP A 413 3.98 -14.49 19.32
N GLU A 414 4.68 -13.77 18.46
CA GLU A 414 4.26 -13.54 17.06
C GLU A 414 4.73 -14.66 16.11
N VAL A 415 5.48 -15.67 16.59
CA VAL A 415 5.99 -16.79 15.78
C VAL A 415 4.86 -17.57 15.12
N ASP A 416 3.72 -17.76 15.80
CA ASP A 416 2.58 -18.49 15.27
C ASP A 416 2.04 -17.84 14.00
N TYR A 417 2.01 -16.50 13.93
CA TYR A 417 1.59 -15.78 12.72
C TYR A 417 2.56 -15.99 11.57
N TYR A 418 3.86 -15.97 11.84
CA TYR A 418 4.86 -16.30 10.84
C TYR A 418 4.63 -17.69 10.24
N LEU A 419 4.41 -18.69 11.08
CA LEU A 419 4.23 -20.09 10.67
C LEU A 419 2.90 -20.36 9.93
N LEU A 420 1.89 -19.49 10.08
CA LEU A 420 0.62 -19.61 9.35
C LEU A 420 0.74 -19.28 7.86
N SER A 421 1.72 -18.50 7.45
CA SER A 421 1.88 -18.03 6.06
C SER A 421 3.11 -18.63 5.39
N LYS A 422 3.18 -18.53 4.05
CA LYS A 422 4.43 -18.78 3.32
C LYS A 422 5.30 -17.54 3.38
N PRO A 423 6.63 -17.68 3.53
CA PRO A 423 7.52 -16.54 3.43
C PRO A 423 7.46 -15.92 2.02
N GLY A 424 7.64 -14.60 1.95
CA GLY A 424 7.57 -13.82 0.72
C GLY A 424 8.92 -13.48 0.13
N MET A 425 8.95 -13.21 -1.18
CA MET A 425 10.08 -12.52 -1.82
C MET A 425 10.14 -11.06 -1.40
N THR A 426 8.97 -10.44 -1.22
CA THR A 426 8.82 -9.11 -0.62
C THR A 426 7.80 -9.17 0.51
N GLY A 427 7.83 -8.18 1.40
CA GLY A 427 6.94 -8.11 2.54
C GLY A 427 6.68 -6.68 2.99
N LEU A 428 5.73 -6.51 3.91
CA LEU A 428 5.30 -5.20 4.37
C LEU A 428 6.45 -4.38 4.96
N TRP A 429 7.26 -4.97 5.85
CA TRP A 429 8.39 -4.26 6.46
C TRP A 429 9.44 -3.84 5.42
N GLN A 430 9.67 -4.67 4.37
CA GLN A 430 10.63 -4.38 3.30
C GLN A 430 10.26 -3.14 2.48
N VAL A 431 8.98 -2.77 2.46
CA VAL A 431 8.49 -1.57 1.76
C VAL A 431 8.11 -0.42 2.69
N SER A 432 8.27 -0.61 4.02
CA SER A 432 7.88 0.38 5.05
C SER A 432 9.06 1.04 5.77
N GLY A 433 10.32 0.75 5.40
CA GLY A 433 11.52 1.37 6.02
C GLY A 433 12.80 0.56 5.90
N ARG A 434 12.75 -0.69 5.41
CA ARG A 434 13.91 -1.58 5.17
C ARG A 434 14.91 -1.64 6.35
N SER A 435 16.15 -1.17 6.11
CA SER A 435 17.27 -1.25 7.06
C SER A 435 17.13 -0.34 8.28
N ASP A 436 16.29 0.70 8.20
CA ASP A 436 16.13 1.69 9.27
C ASP A 436 15.11 1.26 10.34
N VAL A 437 14.49 0.09 10.13
CA VAL A 437 13.49 -0.48 11.05
C VAL A 437 14.17 -1.47 11.99
N ASP A 438 13.97 -1.30 13.29
CA ASP A 438 14.45 -2.22 14.31
C ASP A 438 13.82 -3.62 14.17
N TYR A 439 14.40 -4.61 14.82
CA TYR A 439 13.96 -6.00 14.65
C TYR A 439 12.54 -6.23 15.18
N GLU A 440 12.16 -5.60 16.28
CA GLU A 440 10.83 -5.73 16.86
C GLU A 440 9.75 -5.18 15.92
N THR A 441 10.00 -4.03 15.31
CA THR A 441 9.10 -3.46 14.30
C THR A 441 8.99 -4.36 13.08
N ARG A 442 10.06 -5.07 12.67
CA ARG A 442 9.98 -6.07 11.58
C ARG A 442 9.06 -7.21 11.93
N VAL A 443 9.21 -7.79 13.11
CA VAL A 443 8.35 -8.87 13.63
C VAL A 443 6.90 -8.40 13.68
N TYR A 444 6.65 -7.21 14.23
CA TYR A 444 5.33 -6.59 14.26
C TYR A 444 4.71 -6.45 12.86
N LEU A 445 5.45 -5.93 11.88
CA LEU A 445 4.96 -5.75 10.50
C LEU A 445 4.70 -7.07 9.78
N ASP A 446 5.52 -8.10 10.03
CA ASP A 446 5.29 -9.44 9.50
C ASP A 446 4.03 -10.07 10.07
N ALA A 447 3.83 -9.97 11.39
CA ALA A 447 2.60 -10.43 12.05
C ALA A 447 1.38 -9.62 11.61
N TRP A 448 1.51 -8.30 11.50
CA TRP A 448 0.45 -7.43 11.02
C TRP A 448 0.00 -7.81 9.61
N TYR A 449 0.94 -8.10 8.70
CA TYR A 449 0.62 -8.57 7.36
C TYR A 449 -0.22 -9.85 7.37
N VAL A 450 0.13 -10.82 8.19
CA VAL A 450 -0.59 -12.11 8.29
C VAL A 450 -1.99 -11.90 8.87
N LYS A 451 -2.11 -11.10 9.94
CA LYS A 451 -3.38 -10.73 10.58
C LYS A 451 -4.33 -10.01 9.61
N ASN A 452 -3.79 -9.10 8.80
CA ASN A 452 -4.55 -8.22 7.90
C ASN A 452 -4.43 -8.60 6.42
N TRP A 453 -4.14 -9.87 6.13
CA TRP A 453 -3.95 -10.28 4.75
C TRP A 453 -5.20 -10.04 3.89
N SER A 454 -5.01 -9.39 2.75
CA SER A 454 -5.95 -9.30 1.66
C SER A 454 -5.18 -9.30 0.32
N MET A 455 -5.83 -9.75 -0.76
CA MET A 455 -5.22 -9.68 -2.09
C MET A 455 -4.86 -8.24 -2.48
N TRP A 456 -5.62 -7.27 -1.99
CA TRP A 456 -5.35 -5.85 -2.20
C TRP A 456 -4.04 -5.40 -1.55
N ASN A 457 -3.77 -5.88 -0.33
CA ASN A 457 -2.52 -5.57 0.38
C ASN A 457 -1.32 -6.19 -0.37
N ASP A 458 -1.46 -7.40 -0.92
CA ASP A 458 -0.41 -7.99 -1.76
C ASP A 458 -0.11 -7.11 -2.98
N ILE A 459 -1.14 -6.67 -3.70
CA ILE A 459 -0.98 -5.77 -4.86
C ILE A 459 -0.31 -4.45 -4.43
N ALA A 460 -0.75 -3.86 -3.33
CA ALA A 460 -0.17 -2.61 -2.82
C ALA A 460 1.31 -2.76 -2.45
N ILE A 461 1.67 -3.86 -1.79
CA ILE A 461 3.07 -4.17 -1.42
C ILE A 461 3.92 -4.38 -2.67
N LEU A 462 3.42 -5.10 -3.69
CA LEU A 462 4.15 -5.29 -4.95
C LEU A 462 4.41 -3.97 -5.67
N PHE A 463 3.42 -3.08 -5.75
CA PHE A 463 3.62 -1.74 -6.32
C PHE A 463 4.64 -0.91 -5.53
N LYS A 464 4.57 -0.93 -4.20
CA LYS A 464 5.58 -0.28 -3.36
C LYS A 464 6.97 -0.88 -3.58
N THR A 465 7.07 -2.21 -3.72
CA THR A 465 8.34 -2.92 -3.98
C THR A 465 9.01 -2.40 -5.26
N VAL A 466 8.27 -2.26 -6.35
CA VAL A 466 8.80 -1.70 -7.61
C VAL A 466 9.39 -0.31 -7.38
N SER A 467 8.66 0.56 -6.67
CA SER A 467 9.13 1.92 -6.34
C SER A 467 10.42 1.91 -5.52
N VAL A 468 10.49 1.04 -4.51
CA VAL A 468 11.64 0.91 -3.60
C VAL A 468 12.87 0.35 -4.33
N VAL A 469 12.68 -0.64 -5.20
CA VAL A 469 13.77 -1.21 -6.02
C VAL A 469 14.32 -0.17 -7.01
N LEU A 470 13.45 0.62 -7.63
CA LEU A 470 13.87 1.66 -8.59
C LEU A 470 14.60 2.83 -7.91
N ARG A 471 14.22 3.21 -6.70
CA ARG A 471 14.88 4.28 -5.94
C ARG A 471 16.21 3.87 -5.32
N LYS A 472 16.51 2.57 -5.28
CA LYS A 472 17.73 1.99 -4.64
C LYS A 472 17.85 2.34 -3.14
N ASP A 473 16.75 2.67 -2.48
CA ASP A 473 16.74 3.00 -1.05
C ASP A 473 17.08 1.73 -0.23
N GLY A 474 18.16 1.77 0.55
CA GLY A 474 18.54 0.70 1.48
C GLY A 474 19.09 -0.60 0.84
N ALA A 475 19.65 -0.56 -0.36
CA ALA A 475 20.45 -1.65 -0.92
C ALA A 475 21.90 -1.52 -0.42
N TYR A 476 22.39 -2.51 0.33
CA TYR A 476 23.77 -2.64 0.80
C TYR A 476 24.59 -3.47 -0.19
#